data_6021b22f31780ab93fc1d8f7347c1a03
#
_entry.id   6021b22f31780ab93fc1d8f7347c1a03
#
_cell.length_a   1.000
_cell.length_b   1.000
_cell.length_c   1.000
_cell.angle_alpha   90.00
_cell.angle_beta   90.00
_cell.angle_gamma   90.00
#
_symmetry.space_group_name_H-M   'P 1'
#
loop_
_entity.id
_entity.type
_entity.pdbx_description
1 polymer ?
#
loop_
_entity_poly.entity_id
_entity_poly.type
_entity_poly.pdbx_seq_one_letter_code
_entity_poly.pdbx_strand_id
1 'polypeptide(L)'
;MITNDVLRSIRYMLDFSDGRVVEIVHLADPAFPLDKADIPALMKKDGEDGAVVCSDALLARFLDGLIVHYRGRDDSQPPRPLETRVTNNLVLKKLRVAFQLKDVDMHDTFEAAGFPLSKPEMTALFRLPGHKHYRPCGDQILRNFLKGLTLRFRTGEQGERG
;
A
#
# COMPACT_ATOMS: atom_id res chain seq x y z
N MET A 1 11.03 -5.50 -7.07
CA MET A 1 10.46 -5.07 -5.77
C MET A 1 9.60 -6.19 -5.24
N ILE A 2 9.88 -6.66 -4.05
CA ILE A 2 9.10 -7.75 -3.46
C ILE A 2 8.05 -7.20 -2.49
N THR A 3 7.11 -8.05 -2.11
CA THR A 3 6.03 -7.69 -1.18
C THR A 3 6.55 -7.11 0.13
N ASN A 4 7.67 -7.64 0.63
CA ASN A 4 8.30 -7.13 1.85
C ASN A 4 8.73 -5.67 1.71
N ASP A 5 9.20 -5.27 0.53
CA ASP A 5 9.61 -3.88 0.29
C ASP A 5 8.41 -2.94 0.40
N VAL A 6 7.26 -3.38 -0.12
CA VAL A 6 6.02 -2.60 -0.04
C VAL A 6 5.58 -2.45 1.41
N LEU A 7 5.52 -3.56 2.14
CA LEU A 7 5.11 -3.58 3.54
C LEU A 7 6.03 -2.68 4.39
N ARG A 8 7.34 -2.83 4.20
CA ARG A 8 8.33 -2.05 4.93
C ARG A 8 8.21 -0.55 4.64
N SER A 9 8.01 -0.20 3.36
CA SER A 9 7.86 1.20 2.95
C SER A 9 6.64 1.84 3.59
N ILE A 10 5.51 1.13 3.60
CA ILE A 10 4.27 1.67 4.17
C ILE A 10 4.39 1.79 5.69
N ARG A 11 4.99 0.80 6.34
CA ARG A 11 5.23 0.85 7.77
C ARG A 11 6.05 2.09 8.14
N TYR A 12 7.13 2.34 7.40
CA TYR A 12 7.98 3.51 7.62
C TYR A 12 7.20 4.81 7.38
N MET A 13 6.48 4.86 6.26
CA MET A 13 5.69 6.03 5.87
C MET A 13 4.72 6.45 6.99
N LEU A 14 4.04 5.49 7.60
CA LEU A 14 2.99 5.73 8.58
C LEU A 14 3.49 5.62 10.02
N ASP A 15 4.75 5.31 10.20
CA ASP A 15 5.39 5.18 11.51
C ASP A 15 4.66 4.17 12.41
N PHE A 16 4.31 3.02 11.82
CA PHE A 16 3.61 1.97 12.55
C PHE A 16 4.56 1.13 13.39
N SER A 17 4.13 0.83 14.62
CA SER A 17 4.79 -0.18 15.46
C SER A 17 4.47 -1.59 14.94
N ASP A 18 5.19 -2.59 15.45
CA ASP A 18 4.90 -3.99 15.13
C ASP A 18 3.45 -4.35 15.48
N GLY A 19 3.00 -3.93 16.66
CA GLY A 19 1.62 -4.19 17.09
C GLY A 19 0.59 -3.52 16.19
N ARG A 20 0.88 -2.32 15.70
CA ARG A 20 -0.04 -1.61 14.81
C ARG A 20 -0.17 -2.34 13.47
N VAL A 21 0.92 -2.88 12.93
CA VAL A 21 0.87 -3.66 11.69
C VAL A 21 -0.10 -4.85 11.86
N VAL A 22 0.00 -5.57 12.99
CA VAL A 22 -0.89 -6.69 13.28
C VAL A 22 -2.35 -6.23 13.38
N GLU A 23 -2.60 -5.13 14.10
CA GLU A 23 -3.94 -4.57 14.23
C GLU A 23 -4.56 -4.24 12.87
N ILE A 24 -3.78 -3.62 11.99
CA ILE A 24 -4.24 -3.24 10.65
C ILE A 24 -4.65 -4.49 9.86
N VAL A 25 -3.81 -5.53 9.85
CA VAL A 25 -4.13 -6.79 9.16
C VAL A 25 -5.44 -7.37 9.70
N HIS A 26 -5.60 -7.37 11.02
CA HIS A 26 -6.78 -7.94 11.65
C HIS A 26 -8.05 -7.11 11.45
N LEU A 27 -7.94 -5.84 11.05
CA LEU A 27 -9.12 -5.08 10.63
C LEU A 27 -9.75 -5.69 9.37
N ALA A 28 -8.94 -6.21 8.47
CA ALA A 28 -9.44 -6.84 7.25
C ALA A 28 -9.80 -8.31 7.46
N ASP A 29 -9.03 -9.01 8.29
CA ASP A 29 -9.22 -10.45 8.51
C ASP A 29 -8.78 -10.81 9.94
N PRO A 30 -9.73 -10.78 10.90
CA PRO A 30 -9.40 -11.06 12.30
C PRO A 30 -8.82 -12.45 12.54
N ALA A 31 -9.08 -13.41 11.66
CA ALA A 31 -8.60 -14.79 11.79
C ALA A 31 -7.25 -15.03 11.14
N PHE A 32 -6.69 -14.02 10.46
CA PHE A 32 -5.41 -14.21 9.78
C PHE A 32 -4.30 -14.51 10.80
N PRO A 33 -3.53 -15.59 10.62
CA PRO A 33 -2.51 -15.98 11.59
C PRO A 33 -1.29 -15.07 11.49
N LEU A 34 -1.28 -14.02 12.31
CA LEU A 34 -0.17 -13.08 12.41
C LEU A 34 -0.07 -12.60 13.84
N ASP A 35 1.13 -12.65 14.38
CA ASP A 35 1.43 -12.20 15.71
C ASP A 35 2.51 -11.11 15.66
N LYS A 36 2.55 -10.27 16.69
CA LYS A 36 3.55 -9.21 16.80
C LYS A 36 4.96 -9.76 16.68
N ALA A 37 5.22 -10.95 17.21
CA ALA A 37 6.53 -11.60 17.15
C ALA A 37 6.97 -11.93 15.72
N ASP A 38 6.04 -12.00 14.76
CA ASP A 38 6.36 -12.31 13.37
C ASP A 38 6.90 -11.10 12.60
N ILE A 39 6.66 -9.90 13.10
CA ILE A 39 6.92 -8.67 12.32
C ILE A 39 8.41 -8.42 12.08
N PRO A 40 9.32 -8.58 13.07
CA PRO A 40 10.73 -8.29 12.81
C PRO A 40 11.31 -9.05 11.61
N ALA A 41 10.96 -10.32 11.43
CA ALA A 41 11.46 -11.13 10.32
C ALA A 41 10.90 -10.64 8.98
N LEU A 42 9.66 -10.14 8.96
CA LEU A 42 9.04 -9.57 7.77
C LEU A 42 9.68 -8.23 7.36
N MET A 43 10.28 -7.53 8.31
CA MET A 43 10.90 -6.23 8.06
C MET A 43 12.35 -6.34 7.59
N LYS A 44 12.95 -7.51 7.66
CA LYS A 44 14.31 -7.72 7.16
C LYS A 44 14.33 -7.63 5.64
N LYS A 45 15.47 -7.21 5.13
CA LYS A 45 15.67 -7.14 3.68
C LYS A 45 15.88 -8.54 3.12
N ASP A 46 15.56 -8.68 1.84
CA ASP A 46 15.76 -9.93 1.12
C ASP A 46 17.23 -10.35 1.23
N GLY A 47 17.44 -11.61 1.55
CA GLY A 47 18.78 -12.17 1.72
C GLY A 47 19.37 -12.03 3.11
N GLU A 48 18.75 -11.25 4.01
CA GLU A 48 19.20 -11.18 5.39
C GLU A 48 18.84 -12.48 6.13
N ASP A 49 19.72 -12.86 7.07
CA ASP A 49 19.50 -14.06 7.86
C ASP A 49 18.22 -13.93 8.70
N GLY A 50 17.36 -14.95 8.61
CA GLY A 50 16.09 -14.95 9.32
C GLY A 50 14.97 -14.17 8.66
N ALA A 51 15.20 -13.63 7.45
CA ALA A 51 14.15 -12.92 6.73
C ALA A 51 13.03 -13.87 6.32
N VAL A 52 11.79 -13.42 6.46
CA VAL A 52 10.59 -14.15 6.08
C VAL A 52 9.87 -13.39 4.97
N VAL A 53 9.47 -14.10 3.92
CA VAL A 53 8.76 -13.50 2.79
C VAL A 53 7.34 -13.15 3.20
N CYS A 54 6.93 -11.92 2.91
CA CYS A 54 5.55 -11.47 3.07
C CYS A 54 4.71 -12.10 1.95
N SER A 55 3.73 -12.90 2.31
CA SER A 55 2.84 -13.50 1.31
C SER A 55 1.95 -12.42 0.67
N ASP A 56 1.48 -12.68 -0.55
CA ASP A 56 0.50 -11.81 -1.18
C ASP A 56 -0.76 -11.69 -0.32
N ALA A 57 -1.16 -12.79 0.30
CA ALA A 57 -2.33 -12.79 1.18
C ALA A 57 -2.16 -11.82 2.36
N LEU A 58 -0.98 -11.83 2.98
CA LEU A 58 -0.69 -10.91 4.08
C LEU A 58 -0.72 -9.46 3.60
N LEU A 59 -0.05 -9.18 2.49
CA LEU A 59 -0.01 -7.81 1.96
C LEU A 59 -1.41 -7.32 1.57
N ALA A 60 -2.21 -8.19 0.94
CA ALA A 60 -3.59 -7.84 0.58
C ALA A 60 -4.41 -7.46 1.81
N ARG A 61 -4.30 -8.23 2.89
CA ARG A 61 -5.03 -7.95 4.12
C ARG A 61 -4.54 -6.67 4.80
N PHE A 62 -3.23 -6.43 4.74
CA PHE A 62 -2.67 -5.19 5.26
C PHE A 62 -3.23 -3.98 4.51
N LEU A 63 -3.26 -4.04 3.18
CA LEU A 63 -3.79 -2.95 2.35
C LEU A 63 -5.29 -2.73 2.60
N ASP A 64 -6.07 -3.80 2.68
CA ASP A 64 -7.49 -3.69 2.98
C ASP A 64 -7.72 -3.18 4.41
N GLY A 65 -6.86 -3.57 5.33
CA GLY A 65 -6.88 -3.06 6.70
C GLY A 65 -6.61 -1.56 6.75
N LEU A 66 -5.71 -1.06 5.93
CA LEU A 66 -5.47 0.39 5.83
C LEU A 66 -6.73 1.12 5.36
N ILE A 67 -7.45 0.56 4.40
CA ILE A 67 -8.69 1.17 3.93
C ILE A 67 -9.69 1.25 5.06
N VAL A 68 -9.87 0.19 5.83
CA VAL A 68 -10.76 0.18 7.00
C VAL A 68 -10.29 1.21 8.03
N HIS A 69 -8.99 1.26 8.28
CA HIS A 69 -8.43 2.18 9.29
C HIS A 69 -8.66 3.65 8.94
N TYR A 70 -8.46 4.02 7.69
CA TYR A 70 -8.55 5.42 7.26
C TYR A 70 -9.93 5.83 6.79
N ARG A 71 -10.73 4.89 6.26
CA ARG A 71 -12.04 5.19 5.68
C ARG A 71 -13.21 4.63 6.47
N GLY A 72 -12.93 3.77 7.45
CA GLY A 72 -13.98 3.10 8.17
C GLY A 72 -14.57 1.92 7.40
N ARG A 73 -15.38 1.14 8.09
CA ARG A 73 -16.05 -0.03 7.52
C ARG A 73 -17.45 0.35 7.08
N ASP A 74 -17.82 -0.04 5.87
CA ASP A 74 -19.19 0.13 5.37
C ASP A 74 -19.94 -1.18 5.54
N ASP A 75 -20.68 -1.30 6.65
CA ASP A 75 -21.43 -2.51 6.98
C ASP A 75 -22.68 -2.69 6.12
N SER A 76 -23.07 -1.67 5.32
CA SER A 76 -24.19 -1.78 4.39
C SER A 76 -23.84 -2.57 3.14
N GLN A 77 -22.55 -2.79 2.91
CA GLN A 77 -22.06 -3.54 1.75
C GLN A 77 -21.62 -4.93 2.18
N PRO A 78 -21.72 -5.95 1.31
CA PRO A 78 -21.15 -7.25 1.64
C PRO A 78 -19.63 -7.13 1.74
N PRO A 79 -18.98 -7.99 2.57
CA PRO A 79 -17.53 -7.99 2.68
C PRO A 79 -16.88 -8.19 1.32
N ARG A 80 -15.81 -7.45 1.04
CA ARG A 80 -15.05 -7.63 -0.20
C ARG A 80 -14.33 -8.97 -0.16
N PRO A 81 -14.28 -9.68 -1.29
CA PRO A 81 -13.42 -10.86 -1.38
C PRO A 81 -11.97 -10.47 -1.09
N LEU A 82 -11.27 -11.29 -0.31
CA LEU A 82 -9.87 -11.06 -0.02
C LEU A 82 -9.03 -11.56 -1.20
N GLU A 83 -8.14 -10.70 -1.69
CA GLU A 83 -7.26 -11.07 -2.78
C GLU A 83 -6.21 -12.07 -2.32
N THR A 84 -5.83 -12.98 -3.21
CA THR A 84 -4.77 -13.95 -2.98
C THR A 84 -3.51 -13.61 -3.75
N ARG A 85 -3.60 -12.67 -4.69
CA ARG A 85 -2.46 -12.19 -5.48
C ARG A 85 -2.47 -10.67 -5.49
N VAL A 86 -1.27 -10.07 -5.40
CA VAL A 86 -1.13 -8.62 -5.36
C VAL A 86 -0.20 -8.18 -6.48
N THR A 87 -0.73 -7.34 -7.37
CA THR A 87 0.07 -6.67 -8.40
C THR A 87 0.43 -5.28 -7.92
N ASN A 88 1.41 -4.66 -8.58
CA ASN A 88 1.76 -3.27 -8.29
C ASN A 88 0.56 -2.33 -8.54
N ASN A 89 -0.24 -2.63 -9.56
CA ASN A 89 -1.45 -1.84 -9.83
C ASN A 89 -2.45 -1.92 -8.68
N LEU A 90 -2.57 -3.10 -8.07
CA LEU A 90 -3.46 -3.27 -6.92
C LEU A 90 -2.96 -2.48 -5.71
N VAL A 91 -1.65 -2.51 -5.45
CA VAL A 91 -1.06 -1.71 -4.36
C VAL A 91 -1.38 -0.23 -4.57
N LEU A 92 -1.13 0.26 -5.78
CA LEU A 92 -1.39 1.66 -6.14
C LEU A 92 -2.85 2.01 -5.89
N LYS A 93 -3.77 1.18 -6.36
CA LYS A 93 -5.21 1.39 -6.22
C LYS A 93 -5.64 1.40 -4.75
N LYS A 94 -5.19 0.41 -3.97
CA LYS A 94 -5.57 0.30 -2.56
C LYS A 94 -5.07 1.50 -1.74
N LEU A 95 -3.85 1.96 -2.00
CA LEU A 95 -3.30 3.13 -1.31
C LEU A 95 -4.05 4.39 -1.72
N ARG A 96 -4.38 4.53 -3.00
CA ARG A 96 -5.20 5.67 -3.45
C ARG A 96 -6.54 5.71 -2.72
N VAL A 97 -7.19 4.56 -2.58
CA VAL A 97 -8.47 4.46 -1.87
C VAL A 97 -8.28 4.78 -0.38
N ALA A 98 -7.30 4.16 0.26
CA ALA A 98 -7.07 4.34 1.70
C ALA A 98 -6.85 5.80 2.07
N PHE A 99 -6.04 6.51 1.29
CA PHE A 99 -5.69 7.92 1.57
C PHE A 99 -6.58 8.92 0.84
N GLN A 100 -7.59 8.46 0.11
CA GLN A 100 -8.53 9.30 -0.63
C GLN A 100 -7.82 10.27 -1.58
N LEU A 101 -6.86 9.75 -2.33
CA LEU A 101 -6.06 10.58 -3.23
C LEU A 101 -6.85 10.87 -4.51
N LYS A 102 -7.03 12.15 -4.79
CA LYS A 102 -7.64 12.63 -6.03
C LYS A 102 -6.58 12.66 -7.13
N ASP A 103 -7.00 12.91 -8.37
CA ASP A 103 -6.06 13.00 -9.49
C ASP A 103 -4.94 14.00 -9.23
N VAL A 104 -5.26 15.16 -8.65
CA VAL A 104 -4.25 16.17 -8.33
C VAL A 104 -3.27 15.66 -7.28
N ASP A 105 -3.77 14.93 -6.28
CA ASP A 105 -2.90 14.37 -5.23
C ASP A 105 -1.97 13.31 -5.81
N MET A 106 -2.46 12.50 -6.73
CA MET A 106 -1.65 11.49 -7.42
C MET A 106 -0.55 12.16 -8.24
N HIS A 107 -0.92 13.19 -9.00
CA HIS A 107 0.04 13.96 -9.78
C HIS A 107 1.13 14.55 -8.88
N ASP A 108 0.72 15.21 -7.80
CA ASP A 108 1.64 15.85 -6.87
C ASP A 108 2.56 14.84 -6.17
N THR A 109 2.04 13.64 -5.89
CA THR A 109 2.82 12.58 -5.25
C THR A 109 3.96 12.13 -6.16
N PHE A 110 3.69 11.89 -7.45
CA PHE A 110 4.73 11.51 -8.40
C PHE A 110 5.71 12.65 -8.64
N GLU A 111 5.21 13.88 -8.72
CA GLU A 111 6.07 15.05 -8.93
C GLU A 111 7.01 15.25 -7.74
N ALA A 112 6.52 15.08 -6.52
CA ALA A 112 7.34 15.20 -5.31
C ALA A 112 8.48 14.17 -5.30
N ALA A 113 8.27 13.01 -5.90
CA ALA A 113 9.30 11.97 -6.01
C ALA A 113 10.30 12.25 -7.15
N GLY A 114 10.09 13.31 -7.93
CA GLY A 114 10.92 13.60 -9.10
C GLY A 114 10.63 12.69 -10.28
N PHE A 115 9.45 12.11 -10.33
CA PHE A 115 9.05 11.15 -11.35
C PHE A 115 7.67 11.49 -11.91
N PRO A 116 7.52 12.66 -12.57
CA PRO A 116 6.21 13.12 -13.03
C PRO A 116 5.63 12.17 -14.07
N LEU A 117 4.33 11.93 -13.96
CA LEU A 117 3.57 11.17 -14.94
C LEU A 117 2.52 12.08 -15.57
N SER A 118 2.27 11.88 -16.86
CA SER A 118 1.18 12.59 -17.53
C SER A 118 -0.16 12.03 -17.06
N LYS A 119 -1.23 12.82 -17.25
CA LYS A 119 -2.57 12.37 -16.89
C LYS A 119 -2.98 11.08 -17.62
N PRO A 120 -2.74 10.92 -18.94
CA PRO A 120 -3.03 9.65 -19.60
C PRO A 120 -2.25 8.46 -19.04
N GLU A 121 -0.98 8.68 -18.67
CA GLU A 121 -0.17 7.62 -18.07
C GLU A 121 -0.74 7.17 -16.71
N MET A 122 -1.14 8.12 -15.87
CA MET A 122 -1.76 7.79 -14.59
C MET A 122 -3.09 7.08 -14.77
N THR A 123 -3.93 7.56 -15.69
CA THR A 123 -5.23 6.95 -15.94
C THR A 123 -5.08 5.49 -16.38
N ALA A 124 -4.08 5.20 -17.21
CA ALA A 124 -3.83 3.86 -17.73
C ALA A 124 -3.52 2.85 -16.60
N LEU A 125 -2.89 3.30 -15.52
CA LEU A 125 -2.54 2.45 -14.39
C LEU A 125 -3.79 1.96 -13.60
N PHE A 126 -4.90 2.67 -13.72
CA PHE A 126 -6.13 2.36 -12.98
C PHE A 126 -7.21 1.70 -13.83
N ARG A 127 -6.95 1.45 -15.10
CA ARG A 127 -7.91 0.74 -15.95
C ARG A 127 -7.92 -0.75 -15.60
N LEU A 128 -8.99 -1.43 -15.98
CA LEU A 128 -9.07 -2.88 -15.77
C LEU A 128 -8.04 -3.60 -16.64
N PRO A 129 -7.47 -4.71 -16.18
CA PRO A 129 -6.43 -5.42 -16.93
C PRO A 129 -6.80 -5.81 -18.36
N GLY A 130 -8.07 -6.01 -18.67
CA GLY A 130 -8.50 -6.35 -20.02
C GLY A 130 -8.68 -5.15 -20.95
N HIS A 131 -8.58 -3.93 -20.43
CA HIS A 131 -8.78 -2.73 -21.24
C HIS A 131 -7.57 -2.49 -22.15
N LYS A 132 -7.83 -2.06 -23.40
CA LYS A 132 -6.75 -1.85 -24.37
C LYS A 132 -5.74 -0.79 -23.97
N HIS A 133 -6.12 0.14 -23.11
CA HIS A 133 -5.24 1.19 -22.60
C HIS A 133 -4.74 0.91 -21.20
N TYR A 134 -4.94 -0.30 -20.68
CA TYR A 134 -4.38 -0.69 -19.40
C TYR A 134 -2.86 -0.73 -19.48
N ARG A 135 -2.20 -0.24 -18.44
CA ARG A 135 -0.76 -0.29 -18.32
C ARG A 135 -0.38 -0.97 -17.01
N PRO A 136 0.42 -2.05 -17.07
CA PRO A 136 0.98 -2.63 -15.84
C PRO A 136 1.89 -1.62 -15.16
N CYS A 137 1.76 -1.50 -13.84
CA CYS A 137 2.62 -0.65 -13.04
C CYS A 137 3.96 -1.35 -12.82
N GLY A 138 5.01 -0.82 -13.42
CA GLY A 138 6.36 -1.36 -13.19
C GLY A 138 6.85 -1.00 -11.78
N ASP A 139 7.89 -1.69 -11.35
CA ASP A 139 8.47 -1.49 -10.02
C ASP A 139 8.96 -0.06 -9.81
N GLN A 140 9.50 0.57 -10.86
CA GLN A 140 10.00 1.93 -10.75
C GLN A 140 8.86 2.92 -10.45
N ILE A 141 7.72 2.74 -11.10
CA ILE A 141 6.55 3.59 -10.87
C ILE A 141 6.07 3.42 -9.42
N LEU A 142 5.93 2.17 -8.97
CA LEU A 142 5.49 1.91 -7.59
C LEU A 142 6.49 2.46 -6.58
N ARG A 143 7.77 2.24 -6.81
CA ARG A 143 8.82 2.73 -5.91
C ARG A 143 8.76 4.25 -5.77
N ASN A 144 8.57 4.96 -6.87
CA ASN A 144 8.47 6.42 -6.84
C ASN A 144 7.17 6.89 -6.20
N PHE A 145 6.07 6.16 -6.40
CA PHE A 145 4.82 6.48 -5.74
C PHE A 145 4.98 6.36 -4.21
N LEU A 146 5.58 5.26 -3.74
CA LEU A 146 5.82 5.07 -2.31
C LEU A 146 6.76 6.13 -1.75
N LYS A 147 7.78 6.53 -2.52
CA LYS A 147 8.69 7.61 -2.13
C LYS A 147 7.93 8.93 -1.99
N GLY A 148 7.09 9.26 -2.97
CA GLY A 148 6.30 10.49 -2.95
C GLY A 148 5.32 10.52 -1.78
N LEU A 149 4.66 9.39 -1.49
CA LEU A 149 3.78 9.29 -0.33
C LEU A 149 4.56 9.44 0.97
N THR A 150 5.74 8.83 1.05
CA THR A 150 6.57 8.94 2.25
C THR A 150 6.95 10.38 2.51
N LEU A 151 7.36 11.11 1.47
CA LEU A 151 7.64 12.53 1.60
C LEU A 151 6.41 13.29 2.07
N ARG A 152 5.25 12.98 1.50
CA ARG A 152 3.99 13.62 1.87
C ARG A 152 3.62 13.37 3.33
N PHE A 153 3.85 12.16 3.83
CA PHE A 153 3.48 11.78 5.20
C PHE A 153 4.53 12.11 6.24
N ARG A 154 5.77 12.36 5.87
CA ARG A 154 6.84 12.58 6.85
C ARG A 154 7.47 13.98 6.80
N THR A 155 6.91 14.90 6.01
CA THR A 155 7.37 16.29 5.97
C THR A 155 6.39 17.22 6.70
N GLY A 156 6.52 18.52 6.48
CA GLY A 156 5.79 19.54 7.23
C GLY A 156 4.29 19.41 7.26
N GLU A 157 3.63 19.15 6.14
CA GLU A 157 2.19 19.03 6.10
C GLU A 157 1.68 17.79 6.82
N GLN A 158 2.58 16.94 7.28
CA GLN A 158 2.24 15.78 8.07
C GLN A 158 1.62 16.13 9.39
N GLY A 159 1.91 17.28 9.92
CA GLY A 159 1.32 17.70 11.16
C GLY A 159 -0.18 17.62 11.18
N GLU A 160 -0.80 17.69 10.03
CA GLU A 160 -2.24 17.64 9.87
C GLU A 160 -2.80 16.24 9.78
N ARG A 161 -1.94 15.28 9.67
CA ARG A 161 -2.33 13.90 9.54
C ARG A 161 -3.11 13.40 10.74
N GLY A 162 -2.86 13.97 11.85
CA GLY A 162 -3.59 13.72 13.08
C GLY A 162 -3.42 12.33 13.61
#